data_329d2d4ca1afc2bc9719cde22be7d073
#
_entry.id   329d2d4ca1afc2bc9719cde22be7d073
#
_cell.length_a   1.000
_cell.length_b   1.000
_cell.length_c   1.000
_cell.angle_alpha   90.00
_cell.angle_beta   90.00
_cell.angle_gamma   90.00
#
_symmetry.space_group_name_H-M   'P 1'
#
loop_
_entity.id
_entity.type
_entity.pdbx_description
1 polymer ?
#
loop_
_entity_poly.entity_id
_entity_poly.type
_entity_poly.pdbx_seq_one_letter_code
_entity_poly.pdbx_strand_id
1 'polypeptide(L)'
;MGLFGFLKKDKKEESSTKKEQNIEFKDEQVDSDDTSNIEKYLNSNELTNKQKQQILYKKFAENSENRNERLFAINEIMDVYMLKDIALNFKDRYSRTLAVAKIEDEQILTEIAEKSPYIETRQIAYERLGKKDKAIAELLKGQNNKDTVKKGLEEIDDEKILTDIVINSKDKKARNGALAKITNKDFLEDIALKSNDESIKEQSIKQIDLDNYLKEKFLKEENSANIKLIVLEKVDDEELLKKIALKDNYEKVRLEAISKINNKDTLENILKTTEHPDVKIEIMSRIDNPNLIKDIALHDKDKYTRSIALNYIDDNEILKNVALSGEDNFIRKIAAEKITNEKYLEEILINEKDKSVQKALFSNKNMQNEDLIANIAINSESEDVRKLALEKITDENILKDLIIKTEYDDTASAALSQINDEALLTEVIAKTKNKNIALKAIRSIHDEKILEIIAEKSNFEDVRISAISKIDNQKIIEKIALNDPEINVRSAALNKILNINVLKEIAQNDSNEYIRNKANKLIK
;
A
#
# COMPACT_ATOMS: atom_id res chain seq x y z
N MET A 1 -29.40 -3.88 -68.28
CA MET A 1 -30.52 -2.95 -68.57
C MET A 1 -31.16 -2.64 -67.25
N GLY A 2 -30.99 -1.41 -66.75
CA GLY A 2 -31.32 -1.10 -65.37
C GLY A 2 -32.81 -0.94 -65.10
N LEU A 3 -33.14 -1.05 -63.83
CA LEU A 3 -34.46 -0.92 -63.18
C LEU A 3 -35.27 0.31 -63.69
N PHE A 4 -34.60 1.36 -64.21
CA PHE A 4 -35.20 2.57 -64.75
C PHE A 4 -36.03 2.41 -66.02
N GLY A 5 -35.81 1.33 -66.83
CA GLY A 5 -36.61 1.06 -68.01
C GLY A 5 -38.05 0.65 -67.73
N PHE A 6 -38.32 0.14 -66.54
CA PHE A 6 -39.63 -0.37 -66.18
C PHE A 6 -40.56 0.73 -65.59
N LEU A 7 -39.96 1.75 -64.97
CA LEU A 7 -40.71 2.81 -64.23
C LEU A 7 -41.26 3.94 -65.14
N LYS A 8 -40.91 3.95 -66.45
CA LYS A 8 -41.32 5.02 -67.38
C LYS A 8 -42.56 4.73 -68.23
N LYS A 9 -43.25 3.62 -67.99
CA LYS A 9 -44.30 3.16 -68.93
C LYS A 9 -45.66 2.98 -68.33
N ASP A 10 -46.16 3.75 -67.40
CA ASP A 10 -47.61 3.80 -67.13
C ASP A 10 -47.99 5.12 -66.46
N LYS A 11 -48.17 6.14 -67.30
CA LYS A 11 -49.05 7.27 -66.99
C LYS A 11 -50.21 7.21 -68.01
N LYS A 12 -51.26 6.47 -67.71
CA LYS A 12 -52.61 6.71 -68.22
C LYS A 12 -53.62 6.00 -67.33
N GLU A 13 -54.43 6.85 -66.69
CA GLU A 13 -55.83 6.72 -66.29
C GLU A 13 -56.33 5.38 -65.70
N GLU A 14 -56.81 5.44 -64.40
CA GLU A 14 -58.27 5.31 -64.18
C GLU A 14 -58.64 5.61 -62.72
N SER A 15 -59.61 6.51 -62.55
CA SER A 15 -60.31 6.82 -61.30
C SER A 15 -61.22 5.67 -60.89
N SER A 16 -61.02 5.06 -59.77
CA SER A 16 -62.14 4.34 -59.05
C SER A 16 -61.82 4.30 -57.56
N THR A 17 -62.66 4.97 -56.81
CA THR A 17 -62.76 4.95 -55.35
C THR A 17 -62.96 3.54 -54.82
N LYS A 18 -61.86 3.00 -54.19
CA LYS A 18 -61.99 1.90 -53.19
C LYS A 18 -61.19 2.35 -51.96
N LYS A 19 -61.79 2.17 -50.80
CA LYS A 19 -61.18 2.44 -49.49
C LYS A 19 -59.79 1.81 -49.43
N GLU A 20 -58.78 2.64 -49.28
CA GLU A 20 -57.40 2.21 -48.99
C GLU A 20 -57.42 1.55 -47.59
N GLN A 21 -57.31 0.25 -47.53
CA GLN A 21 -56.93 -0.44 -46.29
C GLN A 21 -55.43 -0.28 -46.11
N ASN A 22 -55.05 0.45 -45.06
CA ASN A 22 -53.67 0.50 -44.59
C ASN A 22 -53.24 -0.93 -44.22
N ILE A 23 -52.18 -1.42 -44.85
CA ILE A 23 -51.59 -2.71 -44.52
C ILE A 23 -50.60 -2.46 -43.37
N GLU A 24 -51.05 -2.78 -42.16
CA GLU A 24 -50.16 -2.89 -41.01
C GLU A 24 -49.32 -4.17 -41.18
N PHE A 25 -48.02 -4.02 -41.45
CA PHE A 25 -47.12 -5.14 -41.37
C PHE A 25 -46.95 -5.53 -39.91
N LYS A 26 -47.46 -6.70 -39.53
CA LYS A 26 -47.09 -7.32 -38.26
C LYS A 26 -45.60 -7.62 -38.32
N ASP A 27 -44.87 -7.30 -37.21
CA ASP A 27 -43.47 -7.61 -36.96
C ASP A 27 -43.24 -9.15 -36.97
N GLU A 28 -43.20 -9.75 -38.14
CA GLU A 28 -42.49 -11.00 -38.37
C GLU A 28 -41.14 -10.63 -38.96
N GLN A 29 -40.07 -10.97 -38.23
CA GLN A 29 -38.69 -10.85 -38.68
C GLN A 29 -38.53 -11.57 -40.04
N VAL A 30 -38.55 -10.81 -41.12
CA VAL A 30 -38.14 -11.29 -42.43
C VAL A 30 -36.67 -11.06 -42.53
N ASP A 31 -35.88 -12.13 -42.54
CA ASP A 31 -34.43 -12.11 -42.78
C ASP A 31 -34.13 -11.32 -44.05
N SER A 32 -33.22 -10.35 -43.96
CA SER A 32 -32.90 -9.35 -44.98
C SER A 32 -32.24 -9.91 -46.24
N ASP A 33 -31.96 -11.20 -46.32
CA ASP A 33 -31.22 -11.85 -47.47
C ASP A 33 -32.06 -12.66 -48.44
N ASP A 34 -33.37 -12.74 -48.25
CA ASP A 34 -34.23 -13.58 -49.10
C ASP A 34 -34.91 -12.76 -50.24
N THR A 35 -34.14 -12.49 -51.30
CA THR A 35 -34.65 -11.88 -52.54
C THR A 35 -35.78 -12.68 -53.16
N SER A 36 -35.88 -13.98 -52.89
CA SER A 36 -36.91 -14.90 -53.44
C SER A 36 -38.29 -14.65 -52.90
N ASN A 37 -38.40 -14.27 -51.63
CA ASN A 37 -39.68 -13.98 -50.99
C ASN A 37 -40.31 -12.67 -51.51
N ILE A 38 -39.49 -11.70 -51.86
CA ILE A 38 -39.98 -10.40 -52.35
C ILE A 38 -40.45 -10.49 -53.79
N GLU A 39 -39.77 -11.27 -54.64
CA GLU A 39 -40.25 -11.55 -56.00
C GLU A 39 -41.62 -12.27 -55.95
N LYS A 40 -41.81 -13.14 -54.96
CA LYS A 40 -43.11 -13.83 -54.71
C LYS A 40 -44.22 -12.87 -54.29
N TYR A 41 -43.91 -11.88 -53.41
CA TYR A 41 -44.84 -10.82 -53.02
C TYR A 41 -45.17 -9.86 -54.18
N LEU A 42 -44.16 -9.46 -54.93
CA LEU A 42 -44.36 -8.58 -56.11
C LEU A 42 -45.15 -9.24 -57.22
N ASN A 43 -45.13 -10.57 -57.30
CA ASN A 43 -45.92 -11.36 -58.26
C ASN A 43 -47.28 -11.77 -57.73
N SER A 44 -47.63 -11.50 -56.46
CA SER A 44 -48.94 -11.79 -55.89
C SER A 44 -50.02 -10.87 -56.46
N ASN A 45 -51.22 -11.39 -56.65
CA ASN A 45 -52.39 -10.61 -57.07
C ASN A 45 -53.01 -9.82 -55.93
N GLU A 46 -52.45 -9.90 -54.73
CA GLU A 46 -52.94 -9.25 -53.50
C GLU A 46 -52.54 -7.78 -53.39
N LEU A 47 -51.46 -7.35 -54.06
CA LEU A 47 -50.98 -5.99 -54.05
C LEU A 47 -51.36 -5.23 -55.33
N THR A 48 -51.81 -4.00 -55.16
CA THR A 48 -52.03 -3.07 -56.28
C THR A 48 -50.70 -2.68 -56.96
N ASN A 49 -50.72 -2.28 -58.21
CA ASN A 49 -49.53 -1.79 -58.89
C ASN A 49 -48.83 -0.63 -58.16
N LYS A 50 -49.63 0.22 -57.48
CA LYS A 50 -49.14 1.34 -56.69
C LYS A 50 -48.36 0.86 -55.46
N GLN A 51 -48.87 -0.16 -54.77
CA GLN A 51 -48.18 -0.75 -53.62
C GLN A 51 -46.89 -1.46 -54.02
N LYS A 52 -46.90 -2.21 -55.12
CA LYS A 52 -45.70 -2.82 -55.65
C LYS A 52 -44.62 -1.79 -55.99
N GLN A 53 -45.03 -0.66 -56.57
CA GLN A 53 -44.12 0.43 -56.91
C GLN A 53 -43.48 1.08 -55.65
N GLN A 54 -44.25 1.24 -54.57
CA GLN A 54 -43.75 1.76 -53.29
C GLN A 54 -42.73 0.81 -52.67
N ILE A 55 -42.97 -0.49 -52.68
CA ILE A 55 -42.00 -1.50 -52.20
C ILE A 55 -40.71 -1.46 -53.03
N LEU A 56 -40.82 -1.31 -54.34
CA LEU A 56 -39.62 -1.18 -55.22
C LEU A 56 -38.81 0.09 -54.92
N TYR A 57 -39.45 1.23 -54.65
CA TYR A 57 -38.77 2.45 -54.27
C TYR A 57 -38.05 2.29 -52.94
N LYS A 58 -38.67 1.67 -51.93
CA LYS A 58 -38.05 1.39 -50.64
C LYS A 58 -36.79 0.51 -50.80
N LYS A 59 -36.93 -0.60 -51.53
CA LYS A 59 -35.77 -1.46 -51.83
C LYS A 59 -34.67 -0.78 -52.58
N PHE A 60 -35.02 0.05 -53.54
CA PHE A 60 -34.02 0.82 -54.30
C PHE A 60 -33.32 1.83 -53.39
N ALA A 61 -34.05 2.48 -52.47
CA ALA A 61 -33.44 3.36 -51.47
C ALA A 61 -32.54 2.60 -50.50
N GLU A 62 -32.84 1.34 -50.19
CA GLU A 62 -32.02 0.51 -49.28
C GLU A 62 -30.72 0.04 -49.93
N ASN A 63 -30.75 -0.35 -51.22
CA ASN A 63 -29.64 -1.02 -51.87
C ASN A 63 -28.78 -0.14 -52.81
N SER A 64 -29.27 1.06 -53.19
CA SER A 64 -28.46 1.94 -54.05
C SER A 64 -27.25 2.53 -53.31
N GLU A 65 -26.08 2.41 -53.91
CA GLU A 65 -24.85 3.07 -53.40
C GLU A 65 -24.85 4.58 -53.69
N ASN A 66 -25.62 5.01 -54.68
CA ASN A 66 -25.71 6.41 -55.08
C ASN A 66 -26.70 7.18 -54.21
N ARG A 67 -26.19 8.17 -53.48
CA ARG A 67 -26.98 9.04 -52.60
C ARG A 67 -28.17 9.69 -53.30
N ASN A 68 -27.98 10.25 -54.49
CA ASN A 68 -29.03 10.96 -55.22
C ASN A 68 -30.15 10.02 -55.64
N GLU A 69 -29.80 8.78 -56.01
CA GLU A 69 -30.80 7.74 -56.31
C GLU A 69 -31.59 7.31 -55.08
N ARG A 70 -30.92 7.14 -53.94
CA ARG A 70 -31.63 6.84 -52.67
C ARG A 70 -32.63 7.93 -52.30
N LEU A 71 -32.20 9.20 -52.35
CA LEU A 71 -33.05 10.34 -52.04
C LEU A 71 -34.22 10.48 -53.04
N PHE A 72 -33.95 10.24 -54.34
CA PHE A 72 -35.02 10.22 -55.33
C PHE A 72 -36.07 9.13 -55.03
N ALA A 73 -35.63 7.94 -54.73
CA ALA A 73 -36.53 6.82 -54.43
C ALA A 73 -37.37 7.13 -53.18
N ILE A 74 -36.76 7.67 -52.11
CA ILE A 74 -37.48 8.06 -50.87
C ILE A 74 -38.50 9.17 -51.16
N ASN A 75 -38.17 10.07 -52.08
CA ASN A 75 -39.08 11.14 -52.46
C ASN A 75 -40.35 10.65 -53.19
N GLU A 76 -40.23 9.52 -53.89
CA GLU A 76 -41.38 8.89 -54.56
C GLU A 76 -42.22 7.98 -53.62
N ILE A 77 -41.73 7.71 -52.39
CA ILE A 77 -42.48 6.95 -51.37
C ILE A 77 -43.61 7.84 -50.78
N MET A 78 -44.83 7.34 -50.88
CA MET A 78 -46.05 7.97 -50.33
C MET A 78 -46.58 7.24 -49.09
N ASP A 79 -46.15 6.00 -48.88
CA ASP A 79 -46.59 5.17 -47.76
C ASP A 79 -45.88 5.63 -46.50
N VAL A 80 -46.68 6.09 -45.51
CA VAL A 80 -46.15 6.69 -44.29
C VAL A 80 -45.47 5.66 -43.39
N TYR A 81 -45.86 4.39 -43.41
CA TYR A 81 -45.21 3.34 -42.62
C TYR A 81 -43.87 2.95 -43.23
N MET A 82 -43.76 2.97 -44.56
CA MET A 82 -42.45 2.80 -45.21
C MET A 82 -41.51 3.95 -44.89
N LEU A 83 -41.99 5.19 -44.87
CA LEU A 83 -41.20 6.36 -44.46
C LEU A 83 -40.79 6.25 -42.99
N LYS A 84 -41.68 5.78 -42.10
CA LYS A 84 -41.38 5.50 -40.69
C LYS A 84 -40.25 4.46 -40.55
N ASP A 85 -40.34 3.36 -41.28
CA ASP A 85 -39.31 2.32 -41.24
C ASP A 85 -37.96 2.83 -41.73
N ILE A 86 -37.93 3.63 -42.81
CA ILE A 86 -36.69 4.31 -43.28
C ILE A 86 -36.12 5.24 -42.19
N ALA A 87 -36.98 6.02 -41.52
CA ALA A 87 -36.58 6.94 -40.47
C ALA A 87 -36.00 6.25 -39.24
N LEU A 88 -36.49 5.04 -38.90
CA LEU A 88 -36.04 4.31 -37.74
C LEU A 88 -34.80 3.44 -38.00
N ASN A 89 -34.73 2.79 -39.20
CA ASN A 89 -33.84 1.66 -39.41
C ASN A 89 -32.71 1.89 -40.43
N PHE A 90 -32.82 2.86 -41.35
CA PHE A 90 -31.78 3.06 -42.36
C PHE A 90 -30.49 3.62 -41.77
N LYS A 91 -29.34 3.13 -42.27
CA LYS A 91 -28.03 3.59 -41.82
C LYS A 91 -27.69 4.99 -42.33
N ASP A 92 -28.16 5.34 -43.52
CA ASP A 92 -27.88 6.63 -44.15
C ASP A 92 -28.65 7.78 -43.49
N ARG A 93 -27.93 8.76 -42.95
CA ARG A 93 -28.50 9.94 -42.29
C ARG A 93 -29.47 10.72 -43.18
N TYR A 94 -29.08 10.96 -44.43
CA TYR A 94 -29.89 11.79 -45.34
C TYR A 94 -31.20 11.11 -45.74
N SER A 95 -31.16 9.79 -45.89
CA SER A 95 -32.38 8.98 -46.11
C SER A 95 -33.34 9.11 -44.91
N ARG A 96 -32.86 8.94 -43.70
CA ARG A 96 -33.69 9.10 -42.49
C ARG A 96 -34.30 10.50 -42.37
N THR A 97 -33.47 11.55 -42.55
CA THR A 97 -33.97 12.94 -42.40
C THR A 97 -34.97 13.31 -43.47
N LEU A 98 -34.80 12.85 -44.71
CA LEU A 98 -35.78 13.05 -45.77
C LEU A 98 -37.09 12.32 -45.51
N ALA A 99 -37.02 11.08 -45.01
CA ALA A 99 -38.20 10.31 -44.65
C ALA A 99 -39.02 11.02 -43.58
N VAL A 100 -38.39 11.51 -42.49
CA VAL A 100 -39.09 12.28 -41.43
C VAL A 100 -39.68 13.58 -41.98
N ALA A 101 -38.97 14.29 -42.87
CA ALA A 101 -39.47 15.52 -43.45
C ALA A 101 -40.75 15.35 -44.29
N LYS A 102 -41.00 14.16 -44.81
CA LYS A 102 -42.20 13.82 -45.60
C LYS A 102 -43.39 13.34 -44.76
N ILE A 103 -43.19 12.98 -43.49
CA ILE A 103 -44.25 12.48 -42.62
C ILE A 103 -45.00 13.66 -42.02
N GLU A 104 -46.34 13.67 -42.16
CA GLU A 104 -47.26 14.66 -41.60
C GLU A 104 -48.04 14.14 -40.40
N ASP A 105 -48.10 12.81 -40.22
CA ASP A 105 -48.80 12.13 -39.14
C ASP A 105 -48.09 12.37 -37.80
N GLU A 106 -48.78 13.09 -36.87
CA GLU A 106 -48.24 13.46 -35.57
C GLU A 106 -47.97 12.25 -34.68
N GLN A 107 -48.75 11.15 -34.79
CA GLN A 107 -48.53 9.96 -33.99
C GLN A 107 -47.24 9.25 -34.43
N ILE A 108 -47.04 9.13 -35.74
CA ILE A 108 -45.87 8.54 -36.32
C ILE A 108 -44.62 9.41 -36.04
N LEU A 109 -44.74 10.74 -36.16
CA LEU A 109 -43.66 11.64 -35.79
C LEU A 109 -43.30 11.53 -34.30
N THR A 110 -44.29 11.40 -33.42
CA THR A 110 -44.08 11.18 -32.00
C THR A 110 -43.34 9.87 -31.75
N GLU A 111 -43.75 8.81 -32.41
CA GLU A 111 -43.09 7.49 -32.27
C GLU A 111 -41.63 7.54 -32.76
N ILE A 112 -41.36 8.19 -33.90
CA ILE A 112 -39.99 8.38 -34.41
C ILE A 112 -39.17 9.21 -33.42
N ALA A 113 -39.72 10.31 -32.88
CA ALA A 113 -39.05 11.17 -31.95
C ALA A 113 -38.66 10.47 -30.63
N GLU A 114 -39.44 9.50 -30.20
CA GLU A 114 -39.21 8.74 -28.95
C GLU A 114 -38.34 7.50 -29.15
N LYS A 115 -38.47 6.81 -30.30
CA LYS A 115 -37.88 5.48 -30.48
C LYS A 115 -36.65 5.46 -31.39
N SER A 116 -36.41 6.46 -32.24
CA SER A 116 -35.28 6.44 -33.16
C SER A 116 -33.95 6.38 -32.40
N PRO A 117 -33.02 5.49 -32.75
CA PRO A 117 -31.68 5.44 -32.17
C PRO A 117 -30.79 6.63 -32.59
N TYR A 118 -31.21 7.41 -33.59
CA TYR A 118 -30.43 8.47 -34.17
C TYR A 118 -30.86 9.86 -33.70
N ILE A 119 -29.95 10.61 -33.08
CA ILE A 119 -30.20 11.95 -32.51
C ILE A 119 -30.80 12.90 -33.55
N GLU A 120 -30.21 13.01 -34.73
CA GLU A 120 -30.69 13.90 -35.79
C GLU A 120 -32.08 13.55 -36.31
N THR A 121 -32.45 12.29 -36.28
CA THR A 121 -33.80 11.84 -36.67
C THR A 121 -34.84 12.25 -35.62
N ARG A 122 -34.50 12.08 -34.34
CA ARG A 122 -35.37 12.53 -33.23
C ARG A 122 -35.52 14.07 -33.22
N GLN A 123 -34.41 14.78 -33.44
CA GLN A 123 -34.44 16.24 -33.52
C GLN A 123 -35.43 16.73 -34.58
N ILE A 124 -35.32 16.26 -35.82
CA ILE A 124 -36.21 16.68 -36.92
C ILE A 124 -37.65 16.30 -36.66
N ALA A 125 -37.91 15.12 -36.06
CA ALA A 125 -39.26 14.69 -35.68
C ALA A 125 -39.87 15.67 -34.63
N TYR A 126 -39.10 16.10 -33.62
CA TYR A 126 -39.55 17.10 -32.66
C TYR A 126 -39.77 18.48 -33.30
N GLU A 127 -38.89 18.91 -34.21
CA GLU A 127 -39.10 20.13 -34.99
C GLU A 127 -40.39 20.14 -35.77
N ARG A 128 -40.70 18.99 -36.44
CA ARG A 128 -41.96 18.78 -37.19
C ARG A 128 -43.19 18.80 -36.29
N LEU A 129 -43.07 18.34 -35.06
CA LEU A 129 -44.09 18.36 -34.03
C LEU A 129 -44.26 19.75 -33.36
N GLY A 130 -43.44 20.75 -33.73
CA GLY A 130 -43.44 22.06 -33.09
C GLY A 130 -42.91 22.08 -31.66
N LYS A 131 -42.27 20.99 -31.18
CA LYS A 131 -41.69 20.85 -29.83
C LYS A 131 -40.25 21.35 -29.82
N LYS A 132 -40.07 22.65 -29.95
CA LYS A 132 -38.76 23.30 -30.16
C LYS A 132 -37.74 22.97 -29.07
N ASP A 133 -38.11 23.02 -27.79
CA ASP A 133 -37.21 22.75 -26.67
C ASP A 133 -36.66 21.32 -26.69
N LYS A 134 -37.53 20.34 -27.02
CA LYS A 134 -37.11 18.94 -27.19
C LYS A 134 -36.22 18.75 -28.40
N ALA A 135 -36.47 19.46 -29.49
CA ALA A 135 -35.61 19.39 -30.67
C ALA A 135 -34.20 19.96 -30.37
N ILE A 136 -34.12 21.08 -29.65
CA ILE A 136 -32.86 21.64 -29.18
C ILE A 136 -32.17 20.69 -28.21
N ALA A 137 -32.90 20.05 -27.29
CA ALA A 137 -32.36 19.07 -26.36
C ALA A 137 -31.70 17.87 -27.10
N GLU A 138 -32.36 17.35 -28.14
CA GLU A 138 -31.77 16.29 -28.96
C GLU A 138 -30.49 16.76 -29.69
N LEU A 139 -30.46 17.99 -30.22
CA LEU A 139 -29.25 18.57 -30.78
C LEU A 139 -28.12 18.59 -29.74
N LEU A 140 -28.40 19.04 -28.51
CA LEU A 140 -27.43 19.19 -27.43
C LEU A 140 -26.95 17.85 -26.82
N LYS A 141 -27.63 16.74 -27.11
CA LYS A 141 -27.15 15.39 -26.75
C LYS A 141 -25.96 14.93 -27.58
N GLY A 142 -25.77 15.49 -28.78
CA GLY A 142 -24.60 15.26 -29.62
C GLY A 142 -23.39 16.06 -29.20
N GLN A 143 -22.29 15.92 -29.96
CA GLN A 143 -21.12 16.81 -29.79
C GLN A 143 -21.35 18.09 -30.58
N ASN A 144 -21.23 19.24 -29.90
CA ASN A 144 -21.51 20.56 -30.48
C ASN A 144 -20.35 21.54 -30.23
N ASN A 145 -20.31 22.62 -31.05
CA ASN A 145 -19.43 23.72 -30.72
C ASN A 145 -19.99 24.57 -29.56
N LYS A 146 -19.12 25.38 -28.96
CA LYS A 146 -19.46 26.21 -27.76
C LYS A 146 -20.65 27.13 -27.99
N ASP A 147 -20.74 27.74 -29.15
CA ASP A 147 -21.79 28.73 -29.46
C ASP A 147 -23.15 28.06 -29.65
N THR A 148 -23.19 26.88 -30.28
CA THR A 148 -24.41 26.10 -30.41
C THR A 148 -24.93 25.65 -29.05
N VAL A 149 -24.04 25.19 -28.14
CA VAL A 149 -24.41 24.79 -26.79
C VAL A 149 -24.97 25.99 -26.02
N LYS A 150 -24.27 27.13 -26.05
CA LYS A 150 -24.71 28.33 -25.33
C LYS A 150 -26.09 28.80 -25.80
N LYS A 151 -26.27 28.99 -27.11
CA LYS A 151 -27.55 29.44 -27.69
C LYS A 151 -28.69 28.47 -27.42
N GLY A 152 -28.41 27.14 -27.58
CA GLY A 152 -29.44 26.14 -27.31
C GLY A 152 -29.88 26.11 -25.85
N LEU A 153 -28.97 26.27 -24.89
CA LEU A 153 -29.31 26.30 -23.47
C LEU A 153 -30.03 27.61 -23.07
N GLU A 154 -29.77 28.73 -23.77
CA GLU A 154 -30.49 30.01 -23.54
C GLU A 154 -31.98 29.90 -23.89
N GLU A 155 -32.35 28.99 -24.79
CA GLU A 155 -33.73 28.80 -25.27
C GLU A 155 -34.53 27.76 -24.47
N ILE A 156 -33.93 27.04 -23.53
CA ILE A 156 -34.59 26.00 -22.73
C ILE A 156 -34.70 26.44 -21.28
N ASP A 157 -35.94 26.59 -20.78
CA ASP A 157 -36.24 26.89 -19.38
C ASP A 157 -36.89 25.71 -18.63
N ASP A 158 -37.37 24.70 -19.33
CA ASP A 158 -37.94 23.48 -18.73
C ASP A 158 -36.83 22.65 -18.07
N GLU A 159 -36.77 22.62 -16.72
CA GLU A 159 -35.78 21.91 -15.95
C GLU A 159 -35.82 20.37 -16.16
N LYS A 160 -36.96 19.80 -16.55
CA LYS A 160 -37.06 18.38 -16.91
C LYS A 160 -36.30 18.09 -18.20
N ILE A 161 -36.38 18.98 -19.18
CA ILE A 161 -35.63 18.90 -20.44
C ILE A 161 -34.13 19.13 -20.17
N LEU A 162 -33.79 20.08 -19.32
CA LEU A 162 -32.40 20.32 -18.88
C LEU A 162 -31.83 19.07 -18.18
N THR A 163 -32.61 18.41 -17.33
CA THR A 163 -32.22 17.14 -16.66
C THR A 163 -31.89 16.04 -17.67
N ASP A 164 -32.71 15.91 -18.72
CA ASP A 164 -32.45 14.92 -19.79
C ASP A 164 -31.14 15.23 -20.54
N ILE A 165 -30.82 16.51 -20.78
CA ILE A 165 -29.53 16.91 -21.36
C ILE A 165 -28.37 16.57 -20.43
N VAL A 166 -28.48 16.86 -19.14
CA VAL A 166 -27.42 16.54 -18.13
C VAL A 166 -27.10 15.05 -18.11
N ILE A 167 -28.12 14.20 -18.15
CA ILE A 167 -27.95 12.75 -18.05
C ILE A 167 -27.45 12.16 -19.37
N ASN A 168 -27.99 12.59 -20.51
CA ASN A 168 -27.87 11.90 -21.79
C ASN A 168 -26.95 12.58 -22.82
N SER A 169 -26.51 13.82 -22.60
CA SER A 169 -25.62 14.51 -23.56
C SER A 169 -24.21 13.90 -23.54
N LYS A 170 -23.63 13.74 -24.73
CA LYS A 170 -22.20 13.37 -24.91
C LYS A 170 -21.27 14.59 -24.74
N ASP A 171 -21.80 15.79 -24.85
CA ASP A 171 -21.04 17.03 -24.71
C ASP A 171 -20.96 17.49 -23.26
N LYS A 172 -19.74 17.50 -22.70
CA LYS A 172 -19.50 17.93 -21.32
C LYS A 172 -19.97 19.37 -21.05
N LYS A 173 -19.84 20.28 -22.04
CA LYS A 173 -20.26 21.68 -21.89
C LYS A 173 -21.78 21.79 -21.83
N ALA A 174 -22.48 20.98 -22.63
CA ALA A 174 -23.94 20.91 -22.58
C ALA A 174 -24.42 20.37 -21.23
N ARG A 175 -23.78 19.28 -20.71
CA ARG A 175 -24.12 18.75 -19.38
C ARG A 175 -23.93 19.78 -18.27
N ASN A 176 -22.75 20.40 -18.21
CA ASN A 176 -22.44 21.38 -17.16
C ASN A 176 -23.30 22.66 -17.29
N GLY A 177 -23.54 23.14 -18.51
CA GLY A 177 -24.34 24.30 -18.73
C GLY A 177 -25.84 24.08 -18.40
N ALA A 178 -26.38 22.90 -18.71
CA ALA A 178 -27.72 22.51 -18.33
C ALA A 178 -27.86 22.35 -16.80
N LEU A 179 -26.90 21.71 -16.14
CA LEU A 179 -26.89 21.56 -14.68
C LEU A 179 -26.89 22.94 -13.96
N ALA A 180 -26.17 23.90 -14.48
CA ALA A 180 -26.09 25.24 -13.89
C ALA A 180 -27.43 26.02 -13.93
N LYS A 181 -28.39 25.60 -14.75
CA LYS A 181 -29.72 26.19 -14.85
C LYS A 181 -30.76 25.47 -13.98
N ILE A 182 -30.45 24.30 -13.45
CA ILE A 182 -31.40 23.49 -12.64
C ILE A 182 -31.31 23.94 -11.18
N THR A 183 -32.44 24.31 -10.61
CA THR A 183 -32.60 24.76 -9.23
C THR A 183 -33.52 23.83 -8.41
N ASN A 184 -34.38 23.10 -9.07
CA ASN A 184 -35.31 22.19 -8.44
C ASN A 184 -34.59 20.98 -7.82
N LYS A 185 -34.85 20.78 -6.52
CA LYS A 185 -34.20 19.73 -5.71
C LYS A 185 -34.44 18.32 -6.27
N ASP A 186 -35.67 18.02 -6.67
CA ASP A 186 -36.04 16.67 -7.14
C ASP A 186 -35.27 16.29 -8.43
N PHE A 187 -35.06 17.26 -9.32
CA PHE A 187 -34.26 17.06 -10.52
C PHE A 187 -32.76 16.91 -10.22
N LEU A 188 -32.24 17.68 -9.26
CA LEU A 188 -30.84 17.53 -8.81
C LEU A 188 -30.60 16.16 -8.16
N GLU A 189 -31.55 15.66 -7.36
CA GLU A 189 -31.52 14.32 -6.78
C GLU A 189 -31.54 13.24 -7.86
N ASP A 190 -32.41 13.38 -8.86
CA ASP A 190 -32.51 12.46 -9.99
C ASP A 190 -31.19 12.41 -10.80
N ILE A 191 -30.57 13.55 -11.04
CA ILE A 191 -29.26 13.67 -11.68
C ILE A 191 -28.18 12.98 -10.84
N ALA A 192 -28.12 13.26 -9.53
CA ALA A 192 -27.15 12.67 -8.62
C ALA A 192 -27.25 11.13 -8.59
N LEU A 193 -28.47 10.58 -8.71
CA LEU A 193 -28.69 9.14 -8.73
C LEU A 193 -28.39 8.49 -10.08
N LYS A 194 -28.71 9.16 -11.20
CA LYS A 194 -28.70 8.55 -12.54
C LYS A 194 -27.49 8.89 -13.40
N SER A 195 -26.79 9.99 -13.13
CA SER A 195 -25.65 10.40 -13.95
C SER A 195 -24.51 9.38 -13.85
N ASN A 196 -23.90 9.07 -14.98
CA ASN A 196 -22.65 8.29 -15.04
C ASN A 196 -21.39 9.18 -14.98
N ASP A 197 -21.54 10.51 -14.98
CA ASP A 197 -20.45 11.47 -14.89
C ASP A 197 -20.24 11.86 -13.42
N GLU A 198 -19.11 11.44 -12.83
CA GLU A 198 -18.77 11.69 -11.43
C GLU A 198 -18.80 13.17 -11.09
N SER A 199 -18.26 14.04 -11.96
CA SER A 199 -18.24 15.51 -11.75
C SER A 199 -19.65 16.10 -11.72
N ILE A 200 -20.58 15.57 -12.51
CA ILE A 200 -21.99 15.98 -12.50
C ILE A 200 -22.67 15.53 -11.20
N LYS A 201 -22.44 14.25 -10.79
CA LYS A 201 -22.94 13.77 -9.49
C LYS A 201 -22.47 14.64 -8.33
N GLU A 202 -21.16 14.91 -8.26
CA GLU A 202 -20.58 15.78 -7.22
C GLU A 202 -21.26 17.14 -7.16
N GLN A 203 -21.40 17.81 -8.31
CA GLN A 203 -22.00 19.13 -8.37
C GLN A 203 -23.46 19.10 -7.95
N SER A 204 -24.22 18.07 -8.34
CA SER A 204 -25.62 17.92 -7.95
C SER A 204 -25.77 17.67 -6.44
N ILE A 205 -24.96 16.77 -5.86
CA ILE A 205 -24.97 16.47 -4.42
C ILE A 205 -24.60 17.69 -3.59
N LYS A 206 -23.66 18.53 -4.06
CA LYS A 206 -23.29 19.77 -3.36
C LYS A 206 -24.43 20.79 -3.28
N GLN A 207 -25.31 20.81 -4.27
CA GLN A 207 -26.41 21.78 -4.37
C GLN A 207 -27.67 21.38 -3.59
N ILE A 208 -27.79 20.12 -3.14
CA ILE A 208 -28.98 19.61 -2.46
C ILE A 208 -28.72 19.29 -0.99
N ASP A 209 -29.75 19.42 -0.18
CA ASP A 209 -29.78 18.89 1.17
C ASP A 209 -30.25 17.42 1.11
N LEU A 210 -29.35 16.53 1.47
CA LEU A 210 -29.64 15.08 1.46
C LEU A 210 -30.41 14.71 2.72
N ASP A 211 -31.53 14.02 2.56
CA ASP A 211 -32.19 13.33 3.65
C ASP A 211 -31.39 12.08 4.11
N ASN A 212 -31.77 11.48 5.22
CA ASN A 212 -31.07 10.33 5.78
C ASN A 212 -31.11 9.12 4.86
N TYR A 213 -32.20 8.93 4.11
CA TYR A 213 -32.32 7.83 3.15
C TYR A 213 -31.31 7.95 2.00
N LEU A 214 -31.19 9.14 1.42
CA LEU A 214 -30.22 9.39 0.33
C LEU A 214 -28.79 9.33 0.81
N LYS A 215 -28.48 9.84 2.03
CA LYS A 215 -27.17 9.71 2.66
C LYS A 215 -26.78 8.24 2.78
N GLU A 216 -27.62 7.40 3.38
CA GLU A 216 -27.37 5.97 3.52
C GLU A 216 -27.22 5.26 2.17
N LYS A 217 -28.06 5.61 1.20
CA LYS A 217 -28.03 5.03 -0.14
C LYS A 217 -26.71 5.32 -0.86
N PHE A 218 -26.28 6.59 -0.91
CA PHE A 218 -25.01 6.96 -1.54
C PHE A 218 -23.82 6.30 -0.83
N LEU A 219 -23.80 6.30 0.50
CA LEU A 219 -22.70 5.72 1.26
C LEU A 219 -22.60 4.20 1.11
N LYS A 220 -23.72 3.52 0.86
CA LYS A 220 -23.76 2.08 0.68
C LYS A 220 -23.53 1.62 -0.76
N GLU A 221 -24.13 2.29 -1.74
CA GLU A 221 -24.23 1.82 -3.12
C GLU A 221 -23.22 2.48 -4.07
N GLU A 222 -22.68 3.66 -3.70
CA GLU A 222 -21.74 4.38 -4.55
C GLU A 222 -20.35 3.75 -4.53
N ASN A 223 -19.76 3.62 -5.71
CA ASN A 223 -18.42 3.05 -5.89
C ASN A 223 -17.30 4.11 -6.00
N SER A 224 -17.63 5.39 -5.89
CA SER A 224 -16.66 6.49 -5.86
C SER A 224 -16.39 6.96 -4.43
N ALA A 225 -15.14 6.89 -4.00
CA ALA A 225 -14.71 7.43 -2.72
C ALA A 225 -14.96 8.95 -2.62
N ASN A 226 -14.79 9.70 -3.72
CA ASN A 226 -14.98 11.15 -3.74
C ASN A 226 -16.45 11.52 -3.49
N ILE A 227 -17.36 10.80 -4.14
CA ILE A 227 -18.82 11.00 -3.91
C ILE A 227 -19.17 10.71 -2.46
N LYS A 228 -18.68 9.60 -1.91
CA LYS A 228 -18.92 9.25 -0.50
C LYS A 228 -18.40 10.32 0.45
N LEU A 229 -17.20 10.88 0.18
CA LEU A 229 -16.66 11.98 1.01
C LEU A 229 -17.53 13.21 0.99
N ILE A 230 -18.04 13.63 -0.18
CA ILE A 230 -18.96 14.76 -0.30
C ILE A 230 -20.27 14.52 0.47
N VAL A 231 -20.82 13.30 0.38
CA VAL A 231 -22.00 12.92 1.16
C VAL A 231 -21.70 12.94 2.65
N LEU A 232 -20.53 12.44 3.02
CA LEU A 232 -20.09 12.35 4.42
C LEU A 232 -19.92 13.72 5.08
N GLU A 233 -19.55 14.78 4.31
CA GLU A 233 -19.53 16.16 4.80
C GLU A 233 -20.90 16.59 5.38
N LYS A 234 -21.99 16.04 4.86
CA LYS A 234 -23.38 16.33 5.25
C LYS A 234 -23.95 15.37 6.31
N VAL A 235 -23.13 14.44 6.84
CA VAL A 235 -23.54 13.46 7.85
C VAL A 235 -23.11 13.94 9.23
N ASP A 236 -24.08 14.05 10.15
CA ASP A 236 -23.88 14.37 11.56
C ASP A 236 -24.36 13.22 12.49
N ASP A 237 -25.00 12.20 11.93
CA ASP A 237 -25.48 11.03 12.66
C ASP A 237 -24.29 10.13 13.06
N GLU A 238 -24.02 10.06 14.37
CA GLU A 238 -22.87 9.32 14.92
C GLU A 238 -22.98 7.80 14.70
N GLU A 239 -24.19 7.23 14.72
CA GLU A 239 -24.37 5.80 14.45
C GLU A 239 -24.11 5.47 12.97
N LEU A 240 -24.48 6.37 12.06
CA LEU A 240 -24.16 6.23 10.65
C LEU A 240 -22.64 6.37 10.43
N LEU A 241 -21.99 7.36 11.04
CA LEU A 241 -20.53 7.54 11.00
C LEU A 241 -19.80 6.28 11.51
N LYS A 242 -20.22 5.73 12.64
CA LYS A 242 -19.68 4.47 13.18
C LYS A 242 -19.81 3.30 12.20
N LYS A 243 -20.98 3.16 11.57
CA LYS A 243 -21.24 2.10 10.58
C LYS A 243 -20.31 2.20 9.37
N ILE A 244 -20.05 3.44 8.91
CA ILE A 244 -19.14 3.73 7.79
C ILE A 244 -17.69 3.42 8.20
N ALA A 245 -17.24 3.89 9.35
CA ALA A 245 -15.91 3.65 9.88
C ALA A 245 -15.57 2.16 10.01
N LEU A 246 -16.58 1.34 10.33
CA LEU A 246 -16.42 -0.12 10.50
C LEU A 246 -16.46 -0.90 9.19
N LYS A 247 -17.17 -0.42 8.14
CA LYS A 247 -17.56 -1.26 7.01
C LYS A 247 -17.23 -0.70 5.63
N ASP A 248 -16.88 0.58 5.49
CA ASP A 248 -16.61 1.12 4.16
C ASP A 248 -15.32 0.53 3.57
N ASN A 249 -15.33 0.28 2.25
CA ASN A 249 -14.19 -0.30 1.55
C ASN A 249 -13.03 0.69 1.36
N TYR A 250 -13.31 1.97 1.39
CA TYR A 250 -12.30 3.02 1.15
C TYR A 250 -11.72 3.55 2.47
N GLU A 251 -10.41 3.41 2.63
CA GLU A 251 -9.67 3.95 3.79
C GLU A 251 -9.99 5.42 4.07
N LYS A 252 -9.93 6.28 3.03
CA LYS A 252 -10.21 7.71 3.18
C LYS A 252 -11.61 7.99 3.73
N VAL A 253 -12.60 7.19 3.33
CA VAL A 253 -13.99 7.34 3.79
C VAL A 253 -14.12 6.88 5.24
N ARG A 254 -13.46 5.79 5.63
CA ARG A 254 -13.40 5.34 7.03
C ARG A 254 -12.76 6.38 7.94
N LEU A 255 -11.59 6.91 7.52
CA LEU A 255 -10.86 7.92 8.31
C LEU A 255 -11.63 9.23 8.44
N GLU A 256 -12.29 9.68 7.38
CA GLU A 256 -13.16 10.86 7.43
C GLU A 256 -14.34 10.64 8.38
N ALA A 257 -14.96 9.46 8.37
CA ALA A 257 -16.01 9.14 9.33
C ALA A 257 -15.50 9.18 10.79
N ILE A 258 -14.32 8.63 11.05
CA ILE A 258 -13.67 8.70 12.38
C ILE A 258 -13.38 10.15 12.77
N SER A 259 -12.88 11.00 11.85
CA SER A 259 -12.54 12.39 12.15
C SER A 259 -13.73 13.20 12.70
N LYS A 260 -14.95 12.85 12.27
CA LYS A 260 -16.20 13.49 12.67
C LYS A 260 -16.78 12.96 14.01
N ILE A 261 -16.34 11.81 14.48
CA ILE A 261 -16.80 11.24 15.78
C ILE A 261 -15.98 11.86 16.91
N ASN A 262 -16.67 12.53 17.86
CA ASN A 262 -16.04 13.15 19.03
C ASN A 262 -16.28 12.39 20.33
N ASN A 263 -17.25 11.50 20.37
CA ASN A 263 -17.59 10.71 21.55
C ASN A 263 -16.51 9.64 21.79
N LYS A 264 -15.83 9.74 22.94
CA LYS A 264 -14.73 8.82 23.30
C LYS A 264 -15.21 7.38 23.48
N ASP A 265 -16.39 7.17 24.05
CA ASP A 265 -16.94 5.83 24.25
C ASP A 265 -17.25 5.16 22.91
N THR A 266 -17.75 5.94 21.94
CA THR A 266 -17.96 5.46 20.56
C THR A 266 -16.65 5.11 19.89
N LEU A 267 -15.61 5.94 20.00
CA LEU A 267 -14.27 5.65 19.45
C LEU A 267 -13.67 4.39 20.09
N GLU A 268 -13.73 4.23 21.41
CA GLU A 268 -13.26 3.01 22.07
C GLU A 268 -14.04 1.76 21.65
N ASN A 269 -15.36 1.89 21.44
CA ASN A 269 -16.18 0.79 20.94
C ASN A 269 -15.78 0.39 19.51
N ILE A 270 -15.54 1.36 18.63
CA ILE A 270 -15.04 1.12 17.28
C ILE A 270 -13.67 0.44 17.35
N LEU A 271 -12.75 0.93 18.18
CA LEU A 271 -11.41 0.39 18.33
C LEU A 271 -11.41 -1.09 18.72
N LYS A 272 -12.32 -1.49 19.62
CA LYS A 272 -12.48 -2.89 20.07
C LYS A 272 -13.06 -3.81 19.00
N THR A 273 -13.81 -3.26 18.04
CA THR A 273 -14.62 -4.06 17.09
C THR A 273 -14.13 -4.02 15.66
N THR A 274 -13.34 -3.00 15.30
CA THR A 274 -12.83 -2.85 13.92
C THR A 274 -11.70 -3.82 13.62
N GLU A 275 -11.68 -4.33 12.39
CA GLU A 275 -10.56 -5.10 11.85
C GLU A 275 -9.63 -4.24 10.97
N HIS A 276 -9.96 -2.95 10.76
CA HIS A 276 -9.22 -2.06 9.89
C HIS A 276 -8.05 -1.40 10.62
N PRO A 277 -6.78 -1.66 10.26
CA PRO A 277 -5.61 -1.08 10.92
C PRO A 277 -5.58 0.45 10.87
N ASP A 278 -5.96 1.05 9.74
CA ASP A 278 -6.05 2.49 9.54
C ASP A 278 -6.96 3.16 10.59
N VAL A 279 -8.14 2.57 10.81
CA VAL A 279 -9.11 3.04 11.81
C VAL A 279 -8.57 2.90 13.23
N LYS A 280 -7.91 1.77 13.54
CA LYS A 280 -7.29 1.57 14.87
C LYS A 280 -6.24 2.62 15.16
N ILE A 281 -5.34 2.87 14.20
CA ILE A 281 -4.24 3.83 14.34
C ILE A 281 -4.79 5.25 14.57
N GLU A 282 -5.79 5.66 13.79
CA GLU A 282 -6.40 6.98 13.93
C GLU A 282 -7.06 7.15 15.30
N ILE A 283 -7.79 6.14 15.76
CA ILE A 283 -8.46 6.21 17.08
C ILE A 283 -7.45 6.25 18.23
N MET A 284 -6.38 5.43 18.17
CA MET A 284 -5.34 5.44 19.22
C MET A 284 -4.71 6.80 19.43
N SER A 285 -4.62 7.63 18.39
CA SER A 285 -4.11 9.01 18.49
C SER A 285 -5.05 9.96 19.27
N ARG A 286 -6.32 9.59 19.47
CA ARG A 286 -7.39 10.46 19.97
C ARG A 286 -7.98 10.03 21.30
N ILE A 287 -7.68 8.83 21.77
CA ILE A 287 -8.16 8.30 23.05
C ILE A 287 -7.06 8.34 24.11
N ASP A 288 -7.47 8.41 25.36
CA ASP A 288 -6.59 8.33 26.54
C ASP A 288 -6.99 7.10 27.36
N ASN A 289 -6.68 5.91 26.84
CA ASN A 289 -6.96 4.62 27.48
C ASN A 289 -5.76 3.68 27.34
N PRO A 290 -4.72 3.83 28.20
CA PRO A 290 -3.48 3.05 28.11
C PRO A 290 -3.71 1.53 28.19
N ASN A 291 -4.70 1.07 28.93
CA ASN A 291 -5.01 -0.35 29.06
C ASN A 291 -5.55 -0.95 27.74
N LEU A 292 -6.41 -0.21 27.04
CA LEU A 292 -6.92 -0.63 25.74
C LEU A 292 -5.82 -0.62 24.69
N ILE A 293 -4.95 0.39 24.70
CA ILE A 293 -3.79 0.48 23.79
C ILE A 293 -2.79 -0.65 24.08
N LYS A 294 -2.54 -0.99 25.36
CA LYS A 294 -1.74 -2.15 25.75
C LYS A 294 -2.30 -3.46 25.19
N ASP A 295 -3.62 -3.65 25.28
CA ASP A 295 -4.27 -4.86 24.75
C ASP A 295 -4.04 -4.98 23.23
N ILE A 296 -4.15 -3.88 22.50
CA ILE A 296 -3.82 -3.85 21.06
C ILE A 296 -2.35 -4.16 20.81
N ALA A 297 -1.41 -3.58 21.58
CA ALA A 297 0.01 -3.85 21.44
C ALA A 297 0.37 -5.32 21.66
N LEU A 298 -0.36 -6.02 22.52
CA LEU A 298 -0.14 -7.44 22.82
C LEU A 298 -0.85 -8.38 21.85
N HIS A 299 -2.10 -8.08 21.47
CA HIS A 299 -3.01 -9.08 20.91
C HIS A 299 -3.57 -8.74 19.53
N ASP A 300 -3.30 -7.54 18.96
CA ASP A 300 -3.80 -7.23 17.64
C ASP A 300 -3.23 -8.18 16.59
N LYS A 301 -4.06 -8.60 15.63
CA LYS A 301 -3.64 -9.52 14.56
C LYS A 301 -2.58 -8.90 13.65
N ASP A 302 -2.68 -7.60 13.41
CA ASP A 302 -1.76 -6.87 12.54
C ASP A 302 -0.51 -6.42 13.29
N LYS A 303 0.64 -6.91 12.87
CA LYS A 303 1.95 -6.60 13.46
C LYS A 303 2.27 -5.09 13.44
N TYR A 304 1.90 -4.41 12.37
CA TYR A 304 2.14 -2.98 12.23
C TYR A 304 1.30 -2.19 13.23
N THR A 305 0.03 -2.54 13.39
CA THR A 305 -0.87 -1.97 14.40
C THR A 305 -0.32 -2.18 15.81
N ARG A 306 0.19 -3.39 16.15
CA ARG A 306 0.84 -3.64 17.45
C ARG A 306 2.03 -2.69 17.67
N SER A 307 2.88 -2.51 16.68
CA SER A 307 4.06 -1.63 16.80
C SER A 307 3.70 -0.16 16.94
N ILE A 308 2.67 0.29 16.23
CA ILE A 308 2.18 1.67 16.35
C ILE A 308 1.54 1.92 17.72
N ALA A 309 0.81 0.94 18.26
CA ALA A 309 0.21 1.06 19.59
C ALA A 309 1.26 1.38 20.67
N LEU A 310 2.46 0.81 20.58
CA LEU A 310 3.55 1.12 21.51
C LEU A 310 4.00 2.59 21.48
N ASN A 311 3.79 3.33 20.37
CA ASN A 311 4.12 4.75 20.33
C ASN A 311 3.23 5.61 21.22
N TYR A 312 2.04 5.12 21.54
CA TYR A 312 1.08 5.79 22.41
C TYR A 312 1.16 5.33 23.88
N ILE A 313 2.18 4.53 24.23
CA ILE A 313 2.42 4.05 25.59
C ILE A 313 3.73 4.66 26.09
N ASP A 314 3.65 5.50 27.16
CA ASP A 314 4.80 6.08 27.84
C ASP A 314 5.00 5.49 29.25
N ASP A 315 4.01 4.75 29.76
CA ASP A 315 4.07 4.10 31.06
C ASP A 315 5.07 2.93 31.04
N ASN A 316 6.14 3.08 31.84
CA ASN A 316 7.22 2.08 31.91
C ASN A 316 6.74 0.72 32.45
N GLU A 317 5.73 0.67 33.30
CA GLU A 317 5.19 -0.59 33.81
C GLU A 317 4.42 -1.34 32.72
N ILE A 318 3.64 -0.61 31.91
CA ILE A 318 2.96 -1.18 30.75
C ILE A 318 3.99 -1.67 29.72
N LEU A 319 5.00 -0.86 29.40
CA LEU A 319 6.08 -1.23 28.48
C LEU A 319 6.83 -2.49 28.98
N LYS A 320 7.14 -2.57 30.29
CA LYS A 320 7.73 -3.76 30.90
C LYS A 320 6.86 -5.00 30.69
N ASN A 321 5.57 -4.88 30.98
CA ASN A 321 4.64 -5.98 30.78
C ASN A 321 4.59 -6.46 29.32
N VAL A 322 4.60 -5.52 28.36
CA VAL A 322 4.65 -5.86 26.93
C VAL A 322 5.98 -6.53 26.57
N ALA A 323 7.10 -6.04 27.10
CA ALA A 323 8.42 -6.62 26.86
C ALA A 323 8.57 -8.03 27.43
N LEU A 324 7.93 -8.34 28.56
CA LEU A 324 7.99 -9.65 29.21
C LEU A 324 6.98 -10.65 28.64
N SER A 325 5.78 -10.21 28.26
CA SER A 325 4.66 -11.09 27.89
C SER A 325 4.28 -11.10 26.42
N GLY A 326 4.85 -10.22 25.61
CA GLY A 326 4.57 -10.18 24.17
C GLY A 326 5.04 -11.47 23.49
N GLU A 327 4.14 -12.13 22.76
CA GLU A 327 4.48 -13.34 22.00
C GLU A 327 5.47 -13.08 20.87
N ASP A 328 5.40 -11.88 20.29
CA ASP A 328 6.25 -11.45 19.16
C ASP A 328 7.51 -10.74 19.67
N ASN A 329 8.68 -11.29 19.37
CA ASN A 329 9.97 -10.70 19.72
C ASN A 329 10.16 -9.26 19.17
N PHE A 330 9.55 -8.95 18.02
CA PHE A 330 9.58 -7.60 17.45
C PHE A 330 8.89 -6.58 18.36
N ILE A 331 7.75 -6.93 18.94
CA ILE A 331 7.00 -6.09 19.87
C ILE A 331 7.74 -5.96 21.20
N ARG A 332 8.27 -7.08 21.74
CA ARG A 332 9.12 -7.06 22.94
C ARG A 332 10.33 -6.14 22.77
N LYS A 333 10.97 -6.22 21.60
CA LYS A 333 12.10 -5.36 21.23
C LYS A 333 11.74 -3.87 21.28
N ILE A 334 10.65 -3.46 20.59
CA ILE A 334 10.23 -2.05 20.56
C ILE A 334 9.89 -1.56 21.97
N ALA A 335 9.20 -2.39 22.75
CA ALA A 335 8.88 -2.04 24.15
C ALA A 335 10.16 -1.84 24.98
N ALA A 336 11.14 -2.74 24.85
CA ALA A 336 12.43 -2.64 25.54
C ALA A 336 13.23 -1.38 25.14
N GLU A 337 13.18 -0.97 23.86
CA GLU A 337 13.83 0.26 23.38
C GLU A 337 13.24 1.54 24.02
N LYS A 338 11.94 1.53 24.37
CA LYS A 338 11.23 2.67 24.94
C LYS A 338 11.36 2.80 26.47
N ILE A 339 11.68 1.74 27.19
CA ILE A 339 11.75 1.75 28.65
C ILE A 339 12.87 2.68 29.11
N THR A 340 12.56 3.54 30.08
CA THR A 340 13.51 4.46 30.70
C THR A 340 13.90 4.06 32.12
N ASN A 341 13.17 3.14 32.74
CA ASN A 341 13.45 2.64 34.08
C ASN A 341 14.44 1.48 34.03
N GLU A 342 15.65 1.69 34.57
CA GLU A 342 16.74 0.72 34.56
C GLU A 342 16.37 -0.62 35.21
N LYS A 343 15.69 -0.61 36.36
CA LYS A 343 15.28 -1.83 37.07
C LYS A 343 14.36 -2.72 36.21
N TYR A 344 13.52 -2.11 35.35
CA TYR A 344 12.68 -2.86 34.43
C TYR A 344 13.49 -3.45 33.28
N LEU A 345 14.49 -2.72 32.78
CA LEU A 345 15.41 -3.24 31.78
C LEU A 345 16.21 -4.44 32.32
N GLU A 346 16.69 -4.34 33.58
CA GLU A 346 17.38 -5.44 34.26
C GLU A 346 16.48 -6.68 34.40
N GLU A 347 15.23 -6.49 34.87
CA GLU A 347 14.25 -7.57 35.02
C GLU A 347 13.96 -8.27 33.67
N ILE A 348 13.84 -7.50 32.59
CA ILE A 348 13.61 -8.05 31.25
C ILE A 348 14.86 -8.79 30.78
N LEU A 349 16.06 -8.23 30.95
CA LEU A 349 17.31 -8.83 30.48
C LEU A 349 17.60 -10.19 31.14
N ILE A 350 17.28 -10.35 32.41
CA ILE A 350 17.44 -11.61 33.14
C ILE A 350 16.56 -12.72 32.54
N ASN A 351 15.37 -12.37 32.05
CA ASN A 351 14.36 -13.32 31.59
C ASN A 351 14.34 -13.53 30.06
N GLU A 352 14.93 -12.61 29.30
CA GLU A 352 14.86 -12.62 27.84
C GLU A 352 15.88 -13.58 27.22
N LYS A 353 15.39 -14.39 26.29
CA LYS A 353 16.23 -15.35 25.54
C LYS A 353 16.43 -14.97 24.08
N ASP A 354 15.55 -14.10 23.54
CA ASP A 354 15.67 -13.66 22.14
C ASP A 354 16.82 -12.68 21.97
N LYS A 355 17.73 -13.02 21.05
CA LYS A 355 18.94 -12.23 20.78
C LYS A 355 18.65 -10.81 20.29
N SER A 356 17.55 -10.62 19.55
CA SER A 356 17.19 -9.30 19.01
C SER A 356 16.68 -8.36 20.09
N VAL A 357 15.98 -8.91 21.07
CA VAL A 357 15.50 -8.16 22.25
C VAL A 357 16.66 -7.86 23.19
N GLN A 358 17.55 -8.82 23.45
CA GLN A 358 18.76 -8.59 24.24
C GLN A 358 19.62 -7.49 23.62
N LYS A 359 19.81 -7.48 22.29
CA LYS A 359 20.52 -6.40 21.59
C LYS A 359 19.86 -5.04 21.79
N ALA A 360 18.53 -4.97 21.77
CA ALA A 360 17.79 -3.74 22.03
C ALA A 360 18.00 -3.24 23.45
N LEU A 361 17.96 -4.14 24.43
CA LEU A 361 18.23 -3.82 25.85
C LEU A 361 19.64 -3.24 26.04
N PHE A 362 20.67 -3.86 25.45
CA PHE A 362 22.03 -3.31 25.48
C PHE A 362 22.16 -1.97 24.76
N SER A 363 21.41 -1.76 23.66
CA SER A 363 21.41 -0.47 22.97
C SER A 363 20.66 0.63 23.70
N ASN A 364 19.83 0.28 24.70
CA ASN A 364 19.11 1.26 25.49
C ASN A 364 20.10 2.04 26.38
N LYS A 365 20.02 3.38 26.29
CA LYS A 365 20.91 4.29 27.01
C LYS A 365 20.75 4.24 28.54
N ASN A 366 19.62 3.74 29.01
CA ASN A 366 19.31 3.64 30.44
C ASN A 366 19.76 2.31 31.07
N MET A 367 20.30 1.39 30.30
CA MET A 367 20.91 0.14 30.80
C MET A 367 22.37 0.45 31.17
N GLN A 368 22.65 0.57 32.49
CA GLN A 368 23.95 0.99 33.02
C GLN A 368 24.57 0.02 34.03
N ASN A 369 23.82 -0.98 34.50
CA ASN A 369 24.32 -1.98 35.46
C ASN A 369 25.37 -2.90 34.82
N GLU A 370 26.64 -2.47 34.92
CA GLU A 370 27.78 -3.19 34.29
C GLU A 370 27.98 -4.60 34.89
N ASP A 371 27.66 -4.84 36.16
CA ASP A 371 27.76 -6.18 36.77
C ASP A 371 26.78 -7.18 36.13
N LEU A 372 25.53 -6.74 35.90
CA LEU A 372 24.54 -7.57 35.22
C LEU A 372 24.93 -7.81 33.75
N ILE A 373 25.37 -6.77 33.09
CA ILE A 373 25.84 -6.82 31.69
C ILE A 373 27.00 -7.79 31.57
N ALA A 374 27.97 -7.75 32.51
CA ALA A 374 29.11 -8.66 32.55
C ALA A 374 28.68 -10.11 32.75
N ASN A 375 27.68 -10.36 33.58
CA ASN A 375 27.13 -11.70 33.77
C ASN A 375 26.55 -12.28 32.46
N ILE A 376 25.87 -11.44 31.67
CA ILE A 376 25.38 -11.85 30.34
C ILE A 376 26.54 -12.09 29.37
N ALA A 377 27.57 -11.24 29.37
CA ALA A 377 28.76 -11.42 28.55
C ALA A 377 29.53 -12.73 28.88
N ILE A 378 29.48 -13.15 30.15
CA ILE A 378 30.11 -14.41 30.60
C ILE A 378 29.32 -15.62 30.09
N ASN A 379 27.97 -15.59 30.14
CA ASN A 379 27.12 -16.77 30.04
C ASN A 379 26.35 -16.89 28.71
N SER A 380 26.24 -15.83 27.89
CA SER A 380 25.47 -15.89 26.66
C SER A 380 26.12 -16.81 25.61
N GLU A 381 25.35 -17.71 25.02
CA GLU A 381 25.79 -18.53 23.90
C GLU A 381 26.04 -17.74 22.62
N SER A 382 25.42 -16.56 22.49
CA SER A 382 25.54 -15.71 21.30
C SER A 382 26.78 -14.81 21.34
N GLU A 383 27.71 -15.02 20.42
CA GLU A 383 28.88 -14.17 20.24
C GLU A 383 28.51 -12.70 20.05
N ASP A 384 27.48 -12.41 19.23
CA ASP A 384 27.01 -11.03 19.01
C ASP A 384 26.51 -10.37 20.29
N VAL A 385 25.78 -11.13 21.13
CA VAL A 385 25.29 -10.61 22.42
C VAL A 385 26.45 -10.36 23.36
N ARG A 386 27.44 -11.26 23.43
CA ARG A 386 28.65 -11.08 24.25
C ARG A 386 29.43 -9.83 23.83
N LYS A 387 29.60 -9.61 22.51
CA LYS A 387 30.27 -8.41 21.99
C LYS A 387 29.56 -7.11 22.38
N LEU A 388 28.23 -7.05 22.19
CA LEU A 388 27.44 -5.88 22.55
C LEU A 388 27.45 -5.58 24.07
N ALA A 389 27.44 -6.65 24.87
CA ALA A 389 27.59 -6.52 26.33
C ALA A 389 28.95 -5.91 26.69
N LEU A 390 30.04 -6.41 26.07
CA LEU A 390 31.37 -5.88 26.31
C LEU A 390 31.53 -4.39 25.94
N GLU A 391 30.86 -3.94 24.89
CA GLU A 391 30.88 -2.51 24.48
C GLU A 391 30.28 -1.56 25.56
N LYS A 392 29.47 -2.12 26.47
CA LYS A 392 28.84 -1.36 27.55
C LYS A 392 29.61 -1.36 28.86
N ILE A 393 30.63 -2.20 29.01
CA ILE A 393 31.43 -2.31 30.23
C ILE A 393 32.63 -1.38 30.10
N THR A 394 32.76 -0.47 31.07
CA THR A 394 33.87 0.50 31.12
C THR A 394 34.77 0.30 32.35
N ASP A 395 34.26 -0.38 33.38
CA ASP A 395 35.08 -0.68 34.58
C ASP A 395 36.04 -1.84 34.30
N GLU A 396 37.35 -1.52 34.31
CA GLU A 396 38.42 -2.49 34.08
C GLU A 396 38.46 -3.61 35.13
N ASN A 397 37.94 -3.40 36.36
CA ASN A 397 37.83 -4.47 37.35
C ASN A 397 36.77 -5.50 36.97
N ILE A 398 35.63 -5.00 36.43
CA ILE A 398 34.58 -5.87 35.92
C ILE A 398 35.09 -6.68 34.71
N LEU A 399 35.78 -6.01 33.77
CA LEU A 399 36.43 -6.67 32.62
C LEU A 399 37.43 -7.75 33.06
N LYS A 400 38.28 -7.47 34.06
CA LYS A 400 39.21 -8.44 34.63
C LYS A 400 38.47 -9.68 35.18
N ASP A 401 37.42 -9.45 35.98
CA ASP A 401 36.66 -10.56 36.57
C ASP A 401 35.92 -11.38 35.50
N LEU A 402 35.42 -10.72 34.44
CA LEU A 402 34.82 -11.36 33.29
C LEU A 402 35.84 -12.28 32.58
N ILE A 403 37.05 -11.79 32.31
CA ILE A 403 38.11 -12.58 31.64
C ILE A 403 38.44 -13.84 32.41
N ILE A 404 38.45 -13.77 33.76
CA ILE A 404 38.77 -14.90 34.62
C ILE A 404 37.67 -15.93 34.65
N LYS A 405 36.40 -15.48 34.51
CA LYS A 405 35.19 -16.35 34.66
C LYS A 405 34.67 -16.92 33.35
N THR A 406 34.82 -16.23 32.22
CA THR A 406 34.24 -16.68 30.95
C THR A 406 34.98 -17.89 30.38
N GLU A 407 34.21 -18.78 29.76
CA GLU A 407 34.75 -19.93 29.01
C GLU A 407 34.98 -19.60 27.52
N TYR A 408 34.57 -18.42 27.07
CA TYR A 408 34.68 -18.00 25.68
C TYR A 408 35.96 -17.22 25.41
N ASP A 409 36.87 -17.79 24.64
CA ASP A 409 38.19 -17.21 24.29
C ASP A 409 38.09 -15.90 23.53
N ASP A 410 37.06 -15.76 22.66
CA ASP A 410 36.76 -14.56 21.91
C ASP A 410 36.38 -13.40 22.85
N THR A 411 35.53 -13.68 23.81
CA THR A 411 35.04 -12.73 24.81
C THR A 411 36.17 -12.30 25.75
N ALA A 412 36.95 -13.26 26.26
CA ALA A 412 38.10 -12.99 27.10
C ALA A 412 39.16 -12.13 26.36
N SER A 413 39.42 -12.42 25.08
CA SER A 413 40.36 -11.66 24.27
C SER A 413 39.87 -10.23 23.97
N ALA A 414 38.56 -10.06 23.69
CA ALA A 414 38.00 -8.75 23.46
C ALA A 414 38.01 -7.89 24.73
N ALA A 415 37.63 -8.46 25.88
CA ALA A 415 37.71 -7.78 27.17
C ALA A 415 39.12 -7.39 27.54
N LEU A 416 40.10 -8.28 27.31
CA LEU A 416 41.51 -8.02 27.57
C LEU A 416 42.06 -6.80 26.81
N SER A 417 41.59 -6.58 25.58
CA SER A 417 42.01 -5.44 24.76
C SER A 417 41.50 -4.08 25.27
N GLN A 418 40.58 -4.08 26.23
CA GLN A 418 40.05 -2.87 26.84
C GLN A 418 40.71 -2.52 28.20
N ILE A 419 41.55 -3.43 28.77
CA ILE A 419 42.25 -3.19 30.04
C ILE A 419 43.61 -2.57 29.73
N ASN A 420 43.88 -1.41 30.36
CA ASN A 420 45.13 -0.70 30.27
C ASN A 420 45.95 -0.73 31.57
N ASP A 421 45.30 -1.02 32.70
CA ASP A 421 45.97 -1.10 34.01
C ASP A 421 46.83 -2.39 34.09
N GLU A 422 48.18 -2.21 34.16
CA GLU A 422 49.11 -3.32 34.23
C GLU A 422 48.99 -4.15 35.50
N ALA A 423 48.48 -3.58 36.60
CA ALA A 423 48.24 -4.31 37.83
C ALA A 423 47.05 -5.30 37.63
N LEU A 424 45.99 -4.84 36.96
CA LEU A 424 44.86 -5.70 36.62
C LEU A 424 45.23 -6.81 35.61
N LEU A 425 46.05 -6.48 34.60
CA LEU A 425 46.64 -7.47 33.66
C LEU A 425 47.46 -8.51 34.39
N THR A 426 48.17 -8.11 35.45
CA THR A 426 48.96 -9.03 36.30
C THR A 426 48.04 -10.00 37.06
N GLU A 427 46.91 -9.49 37.58
CA GLU A 427 45.90 -10.34 38.23
C GLU A 427 45.27 -11.34 37.23
N VAL A 428 44.99 -10.88 35.99
CA VAL A 428 44.51 -11.78 34.92
C VAL A 428 45.51 -12.91 34.70
N ILE A 429 46.80 -12.60 34.51
CA ILE A 429 47.87 -13.59 34.30
C ILE A 429 47.94 -14.57 35.46
N ALA A 430 47.80 -14.12 36.71
CA ALA A 430 47.86 -14.94 37.89
C ALA A 430 46.68 -15.88 38.08
N LYS A 431 45.47 -15.43 37.66
CA LYS A 431 44.21 -16.15 37.96
C LYS A 431 43.59 -16.89 36.78
N THR A 432 43.87 -16.50 35.55
CA THR A 432 43.33 -17.15 34.37
C THR A 432 43.81 -18.59 34.23
N LYS A 433 42.92 -19.49 33.80
CA LYS A 433 43.26 -20.86 33.40
C LYS A 433 43.65 -20.95 31.92
N ASN A 434 43.48 -19.88 31.16
CA ASN A 434 43.74 -19.83 29.74
C ASN A 434 45.13 -19.28 29.43
N LYS A 435 46.01 -20.17 29.00
CA LYS A 435 47.39 -19.83 28.65
C LYS A 435 47.46 -18.75 27.54
N ASN A 436 46.60 -18.80 26.55
CA ASN A 436 46.61 -17.87 25.45
C ASN A 436 46.25 -16.46 25.90
N ILE A 437 45.28 -16.34 26.82
CA ILE A 437 44.91 -15.04 27.43
C ILE A 437 46.09 -14.47 28.24
N ALA A 438 46.76 -15.33 29.08
CA ALA A 438 47.90 -14.92 29.82
C ALA A 438 49.07 -14.43 28.91
N LEU A 439 49.29 -15.15 27.76
CA LEU A 439 50.28 -14.74 26.75
C LEU A 439 49.91 -13.46 25.99
N LYS A 440 48.65 -13.18 25.83
CA LYS A 440 48.20 -11.89 25.26
C LYS A 440 48.37 -10.77 26.28
N ALA A 441 47.97 -10.99 27.54
CA ALA A 441 48.07 -9.99 28.61
C ALA A 441 49.50 -9.50 28.85
N ILE A 442 50.46 -10.42 28.90
CA ILE A 442 51.87 -10.04 29.13
C ILE A 442 52.44 -9.15 28.03
N ARG A 443 51.87 -9.12 26.85
CA ARG A 443 52.35 -8.25 25.76
C ARG A 443 52.19 -6.76 26.08
N SER A 444 51.11 -6.43 26.83
CA SER A 444 50.76 -5.06 27.23
C SER A 444 51.40 -4.63 28.56
N ILE A 445 52.21 -5.47 29.19
CA ILE A 445 52.94 -5.13 30.43
C ILE A 445 54.33 -4.64 30.06
N HIS A 446 54.72 -3.46 30.60
CA HIS A 446 55.97 -2.77 30.35
C HIS A 446 56.73 -2.47 31.65
N ASP A 447 56.05 -2.42 32.82
CA ASP A 447 56.72 -2.23 34.10
C ASP A 447 57.62 -3.42 34.43
N GLU A 448 58.95 -3.12 34.54
CA GLU A 448 59.96 -4.16 34.76
C GLU A 448 59.76 -4.92 36.07
N LYS A 449 59.30 -4.24 37.14
CA LYS A 449 59.04 -4.90 38.44
C LYS A 449 57.87 -5.90 38.34
N ILE A 450 56.83 -5.55 37.59
CA ILE A 450 55.74 -6.43 37.32
C ILE A 450 56.21 -7.64 36.49
N LEU A 451 56.96 -7.40 35.45
CA LEU A 451 57.55 -8.45 34.60
C LEU A 451 58.47 -9.41 35.42
N GLU A 452 59.25 -8.88 36.35
CA GLU A 452 60.07 -9.66 37.28
C GLU A 452 59.20 -10.63 38.14
N ILE A 453 58.10 -10.13 38.69
CA ILE A 453 57.15 -10.95 39.47
C ILE A 453 56.54 -12.03 38.60
N ILE A 454 56.12 -11.69 37.37
CA ILE A 454 55.53 -12.64 36.44
C ILE A 454 56.55 -13.72 36.02
N ALA A 455 57.79 -13.31 35.75
CA ALA A 455 58.86 -14.22 35.40
C ALA A 455 59.17 -15.27 36.48
N GLU A 456 58.99 -14.89 37.76
CA GLU A 456 59.17 -15.81 38.89
C GLU A 456 57.95 -16.64 39.23
N LYS A 457 56.71 -16.09 39.05
CA LYS A 457 55.48 -16.63 39.69
C LYS A 457 54.41 -17.12 38.75
N SER A 458 54.43 -16.83 37.45
CA SER A 458 53.36 -17.26 36.55
C SER A 458 53.28 -18.79 36.47
N ASN A 459 52.05 -19.31 36.49
CA ASN A 459 51.78 -20.74 36.36
C ASN A 459 52.17 -21.32 34.98
N PHE A 460 52.26 -20.47 33.96
CA PHE A 460 52.57 -20.91 32.59
C PHE A 460 54.03 -20.63 32.24
N GLU A 461 54.77 -21.70 31.86
CA GLU A 461 56.19 -21.59 31.46
C GLU A 461 56.39 -20.60 30.31
N ASP A 462 55.52 -20.60 29.28
CA ASP A 462 55.61 -19.72 28.13
C ASP A 462 55.45 -18.22 28.52
N VAL A 463 54.64 -17.95 29.55
CA VAL A 463 54.45 -16.60 30.09
C VAL A 463 55.71 -16.16 30.87
N ARG A 464 56.29 -17.07 31.70
CA ARG A 464 57.59 -16.80 32.37
C ARG A 464 58.68 -16.51 31.36
N ILE A 465 58.79 -17.33 30.29
CA ILE A 465 59.73 -17.11 29.18
C ILE A 465 59.52 -15.74 28.52
N SER A 466 58.28 -15.39 28.25
CA SER A 466 57.93 -14.07 27.66
C SER A 466 58.34 -12.91 28.57
N ALA A 467 58.10 -13.04 29.88
CA ALA A 467 58.53 -12.05 30.88
C ALA A 467 60.07 -11.92 30.93
N ILE A 468 60.78 -13.04 30.95
CA ILE A 468 62.27 -13.07 30.94
C ILE A 468 62.81 -12.31 29.73
N SER A 469 62.19 -12.42 28.57
CA SER A 469 62.63 -11.73 27.36
C SER A 469 62.59 -10.21 27.48
N LYS A 470 61.75 -9.69 28.37
CA LYS A 470 61.49 -8.24 28.55
C LYS A 470 62.22 -7.61 29.75
N ILE A 471 62.79 -8.37 30.67
CA ILE A 471 63.53 -7.85 31.85
C ILE A 471 65.05 -7.87 31.65
N ASP A 472 65.71 -6.95 32.29
CA ASP A 472 67.18 -6.82 32.25
C ASP A 472 67.83 -6.99 33.63
N ASN A 473 67.05 -7.16 34.69
CA ASN A 473 67.52 -7.36 36.05
C ASN A 473 68.27 -8.69 36.19
N GLN A 474 69.62 -8.63 36.19
CA GLN A 474 70.49 -9.83 36.24
C GLN A 474 70.21 -10.70 37.46
N LYS A 475 69.93 -10.09 38.64
CA LYS A 475 69.69 -10.88 39.88
C LYS A 475 68.50 -11.79 39.73
N ILE A 476 67.44 -11.34 39.10
CA ILE A 476 66.21 -12.11 38.87
C ILE A 476 66.46 -13.18 37.78
N ILE A 477 67.11 -12.80 36.67
CA ILE A 477 67.48 -13.69 35.57
C ILE A 477 68.36 -14.83 36.09
N GLU A 478 69.39 -14.56 36.87
CA GLU A 478 70.31 -15.53 37.50
C GLU A 478 69.50 -16.47 38.43
N LYS A 479 68.63 -15.93 39.30
CA LYS A 479 67.77 -16.69 40.19
C LYS A 479 66.89 -17.68 39.43
N ILE A 480 66.22 -17.22 38.33
CA ILE A 480 65.37 -18.08 37.50
C ILE A 480 66.18 -19.15 36.79
N ALA A 481 67.34 -18.80 36.23
CA ALA A 481 68.20 -19.74 35.54
C ALA A 481 68.68 -20.87 36.44
N LEU A 482 68.86 -20.59 37.74
CA LEU A 482 69.30 -21.56 38.74
C LEU A 482 68.15 -22.42 39.27
N ASN A 483 66.92 -21.84 39.43
CA ASN A 483 65.91 -22.45 40.29
C ASN A 483 64.55 -22.72 39.63
N ASP A 484 64.26 -22.25 38.41
CA ASP A 484 62.96 -22.51 37.81
C ASP A 484 62.76 -24.01 37.56
N PRO A 485 61.59 -24.59 37.88
CA PRO A 485 61.37 -26.01 37.70
C PRO A 485 61.41 -26.45 36.23
N GLU A 486 61.06 -25.57 35.32
CA GLU A 486 60.92 -25.90 33.89
C GLU A 486 62.26 -25.65 33.13
N ILE A 487 62.67 -26.67 32.38
CA ILE A 487 63.90 -26.67 31.60
C ILE A 487 63.92 -25.51 30.58
N ASN A 488 62.77 -25.27 29.91
CA ASN A 488 62.66 -24.23 28.88
C ASN A 488 62.81 -22.82 29.47
N VAL A 489 62.28 -22.60 30.68
CA VAL A 489 62.39 -21.34 31.40
C VAL A 489 63.84 -21.09 31.83
N ARG A 490 64.48 -22.11 32.43
CA ARG A 490 65.92 -22.01 32.76
C ARG A 490 66.77 -21.72 31.51
N SER A 491 66.45 -22.43 30.41
CA SER A 491 67.14 -22.24 29.12
C SER A 491 66.93 -20.84 28.54
N ALA A 492 65.76 -20.20 28.71
CA ALA A 492 65.49 -18.84 28.28
C ALA A 492 66.28 -17.83 29.12
N ALA A 493 66.26 -17.98 30.44
CA ALA A 493 67.00 -17.14 31.37
C ALA A 493 68.52 -17.23 31.14
N LEU A 494 69.04 -18.44 30.92
CA LEU A 494 70.43 -18.72 30.64
C LEU A 494 70.99 -17.88 29.46
N ASN A 495 70.16 -17.66 28.42
CA ASN A 495 70.58 -16.84 27.27
C ASN A 495 70.82 -15.35 27.59
N LYS A 496 70.33 -14.90 28.72
CA LYS A 496 70.44 -13.49 29.16
C LYS A 496 71.47 -13.27 30.32
N ILE A 497 72.05 -14.35 30.83
CA ILE A 497 73.07 -14.23 31.93
C ILE A 497 74.37 -13.61 31.42
N LEU A 498 74.78 -12.59 32.12
CA LEU A 498 76.08 -11.92 31.88
C LEU A 498 77.20 -12.35 32.83
N ASN A 499 76.84 -12.95 33.98
CA ASN A 499 77.79 -13.34 35.03
C ASN A 499 78.39 -14.73 34.75
N ILE A 500 79.65 -14.74 34.35
CA ILE A 500 80.40 -15.96 34.02
C ILE A 500 80.45 -16.96 35.20
N ASN A 501 80.47 -16.47 36.45
CA ASN A 501 80.51 -17.37 37.59
C ASN A 501 79.21 -18.17 37.76
N VAL A 502 78.06 -17.53 37.53
CA VAL A 502 76.79 -18.16 37.52
C VAL A 502 76.68 -19.14 36.34
N LEU A 503 77.14 -18.81 35.17
CA LEU A 503 77.20 -19.75 34.03
C LEU A 503 78.03 -21.01 34.38
N LYS A 504 79.19 -20.85 35.07
CA LYS A 504 80.00 -21.95 35.53
C LYS A 504 79.29 -22.81 36.56
N GLU A 505 78.57 -22.20 37.50
CA GLU A 505 77.74 -22.90 38.50
C GLU A 505 76.63 -23.74 37.83
N ILE A 506 75.93 -23.16 36.88
CA ILE A 506 74.87 -23.88 36.11
C ILE A 506 75.50 -25.04 35.29
N ALA A 507 76.64 -24.80 34.65
CA ALA A 507 77.34 -25.80 33.84
C ALA A 507 77.83 -27.00 34.66
N GLN A 508 78.09 -26.80 35.95
CA GLN A 508 78.45 -27.88 36.85
C GLN A 508 77.33 -28.57 37.55
N ASN A 509 76.27 -27.81 37.97
CA ASN A 509 75.34 -28.27 38.98
C ASN A 509 73.87 -28.44 38.47
N ASP A 510 73.50 -27.89 37.30
CA ASP A 510 72.09 -28.06 36.84
C ASP A 510 71.76 -29.56 36.66
N SER A 511 70.57 -29.95 37.10
CA SER A 511 70.09 -31.30 37.01
C SER A 511 69.96 -31.83 35.58
N ASN A 512 69.72 -30.93 34.63
CA ASN A 512 69.46 -31.25 33.22
C ASN A 512 70.76 -31.11 32.37
N GLU A 513 71.12 -32.17 31.66
CA GLU A 513 72.32 -32.22 30.81
C GLU A 513 72.27 -31.18 29.68
N TYR A 514 71.12 -30.92 29.09
CA TYR A 514 70.96 -29.91 28.04
C TYR A 514 71.33 -28.50 28.56
N ILE A 515 70.87 -28.15 29.76
CA ILE A 515 71.18 -26.84 30.40
C ILE A 515 72.64 -26.75 30.71
N ARG A 516 73.26 -27.80 31.29
CA ARG A 516 74.74 -27.84 31.54
C ARG A 516 75.54 -27.62 30.25
N ASN A 517 75.18 -28.36 29.18
CA ASN A 517 75.83 -28.26 27.88
C ASN A 517 75.70 -26.84 27.25
N LYS A 518 74.48 -26.26 27.40
CA LYS A 518 74.19 -24.90 26.91
C LYS A 518 74.99 -23.84 27.68
N ALA A 519 75.07 -23.92 29.00
CA ALA A 519 75.92 -23.04 29.83
C ALA A 519 77.40 -23.13 29.47
N ASN A 520 77.91 -24.34 29.26
CA ASN A 520 79.32 -24.55 28.80
C ASN A 520 79.58 -23.92 27.43
N LYS A 521 78.64 -23.82 26.54
CA LYS A 521 78.74 -23.16 25.24
C LYS A 521 78.79 -21.60 25.39
N LEU A 522 78.09 -21.05 26.37
CA LEU A 522 78.02 -19.60 26.63
C LEU A 522 79.23 -19.11 27.41
N ILE A 523 80.03 -19.94 28.06
CA ILE A 523 81.25 -19.62 28.74
C ILE A 523 82.44 -19.47 27.76
N LYS A 524 82.36 -20.20 26.61
CA LYS A 524 83.32 -20.11 25.52
C LYS A 524 83.19 -18.83 24.72
#